data_c7db86b185462e16fe75d8391a9d195c
#
_entry.id   c7db86b185462e16fe75d8391a9d195c
#
_cell.length_a   1.000
_cell.length_b   1.000
_cell.length_c   1.000
_cell.angle_alpha   90.00
_cell.angle_beta   90.00
_cell.angle_gamma   90.00
#
_symmetry.space_group_name_H-M   'P 1'
#
loop_
_entity.id
_entity.type
_entity.pdbx_description
1 polymer ?
#
loop_
_entity_poly.entity_id
_entity_poly.type
_entity_poly.pdbx_seq_one_letter_code
_entity_poly.pdbx_strand_id
1 'polypeptide(L)'
;MSITSRWQRFMHNEALKKRLYDIIFESDTFWGKTFDVVLIVCITISILITIFDSLVTIPWLQMALVVLEYLFTIFFTVEYLTRLYCSPAPKAYAKSFFGIVDLLSILPMYLGFFFSNARFAIVLRSFRLIRVFRIFKLFNFLAEGNMLLRSLQHSANKILVYFLFVVILVISIGTLMFMVENGQPDTQFTDIPTSIYWAIVTMTTVGYGDITPVTAMGRFLSAIVMLLGYTILAVPTGIVSASMIKESRRHDHRSCPNCQRMGHEENARYCKHCGAELEEEV
;
A
#
# COMPACT_ATOMS: atom_id res chain seq x y z
N MET A 1 25.92 -44.01 11.47
CA MET A 1 25.68 -42.56 11.59
C MET A 1 24.63 -42.36 12.69
N SER A 2 25.07 -41.87 13.84
CA SER A 2 24.37 -41.94 15.15
C SER A 2 23.09 -41.08 15.18
N ILE A 3 22.04 -41.58 15.79
CA ILE A 3 20.75 -40.90 16.03
C ILE A 3 20.96 -39.56 16.73
N THR A 4 21.96 -39.45 17.61
CA THR A 4 22.36 -38.20 18.29
C THR A 4 22.76 -37.05 17.33
N SER A 5 23.43 -37.36 16.22
CA SER A 5 23.84 -36.33 15.22
C SER A 5 22.67 -35.77 14.41
N ARG A 6 21.56 -36.51 14.30
CA ARG A 6 20.35 -36.11 13.61
C ARG A 6 19.48 -35.21 14.50
N TRP A 7 19.42 -35.53 15.81
CA TRP A 7 18.74 -34.70 16.82
C TRP A 7 19.47 -33.38 17.07
N GLN A 8 20.80 -33.38 17.13
CA GLN A 8 21.58 -32.14 17.27
C GLN A 8 21.43 -31.21 16.05
N ARG A 9 21.38 -31.76 14.83
CA ARG A 9 21.09 -30.96 13.63
C ARG A 9 19.66 -30.42 13.62
N PHE A 10 18.69 -31.18 14.09
CA PHE A 10 17.29 -30.74 14.18
C PHE A 10 17.14 -29.61 15.21
N MET A 11 17.69 -29.77 16.41
CA MET A 11 17.70 -28.74 17.47
C MET A 11 18.47 -27.48 17.06
N HIS A 12 19.59 -27.65 16.37
CA HIS A 12 20.35 -26.52 15.85
C HIS A 12 19.58 -25.75 14.76
N ASN A 13 18.82 -26.45 13.94
CA ASN A 13 18.00 -25.84 12.88
C ASN A 13 16.81 -25.06 13.46
N GLU A 14 16.21 -25.54 14.55
CA GLU A 14 15.14 -24.83 15.26
C GLU A 14 15.65 -23.58 15.98
N ALA A 15 16.80 -23.67 16.64
CA ALA A 15 17.43 -22.52 17.30
C ALA A 15 17.86 -21.43 16.28
N LEU A 16 18.37 -21.85 15.13
CA LEU A 16 18.74 -20.95 14.04
C LEU A 16 17.50 -20.30 13.41
N LYS A 17 16.45 -21.08 13.22
CA LYS A 17 15.16 -20.59 12.72
C LYS A 17 14.55 -19.55 13.67
N LYS A 18 14.61 -19.78 14.97
CA LYS A 18 14.13 -18.85 15.99
C LYS A 18 14.95 -17.54 15.97
N ARG A 19 16.28 -17.62 15.95
CA ARG A 19 17.16 -16.42 15.86
C ARG A 19 16.90 -15.61 14.60
N LEU A 20 16.72 -16.26 13.46
CA LEU A 20 16.38 -15.57 12.20
C LEU A 20 14.99 -14.95 12.27
N TYR A 21 14.02 -15.61 12.92
CA TYR A 21 12.69 -15.06 13.15
C TYR A 21 12.77 -13.79 13.98
N ASP A 22 13.49 -13.81 15.11
CA ASP A 22 13.65 -12.66 16.02
C ASP A 22 14.31 -11.47 15.30
N ILE A 23 15.28 -11.72 14.38
CA ILE A 23 15.93 -10.66 13.60
C ILE A 23 15.02 -10.09 12.52
N ILE A 24 14.18 -10.91 11.86
CA ILE A 24 13.42 -10.54 10.66
C ILE A 24 12.02 -10.00 11.02
N PHE A 25 11.41 -10.49 12.12
CA PHE A 25 10.03 -10.14 12.48
C PHE A 25 9.94 -9.33 13.78
N GLU A 26 10.97 -9.35 14.64
CA GLU A 26 11.01 -8.58 15.89
C GLU A 26 12.02 -7.43 15.74
N SER A 27 11.52 -6.20 15.54
CA SER A 27 12.35 -5.00 15.39
C SER A 27 12.88 -4.44 16.72
N ASP A 28 12.62 -5.09 17.87
CA ASP A 28 13.04 -4.60 19.18
C ASP A 28 14.52 -4.87 19.49
N THR A 29 15.15 -5.82 18.80
CA THR A 29 16.55 -6.14 18.96
C THR A 29 17.46 -5.22 18.13
N PHE A 30 18.70 -4.99 18.61
CA PHE A 30 19.71 -4.21 17.85
C PHE A 30 19.92 -4.76 16.44
N TRP A 31 20.00 -6.09 16.28
CA TRP A 31 20.17 -6.74 14.97
C TRP A 31 18.94 -6.63 14.08
N GLY A 32 17.73 -6.65 14.67
CA GLY A 32 16.48 -6.43 13.94
C GLY A 32 16.43 -5.01 13.38
N LYS A 33 16.68 -3.99 14.22
CA LYS A 33 16.75 -2.58 13.77
C LYS A 33 17.78 -2.37 12.66
N THR A 34 18.96 -2.98 12.79
CA THR A 34 20.00 -2.88 11.76
C THR A 34 19.57 -3.52 10.45
N PHE A 35 18.94 -4.69 10.51
CA PHE A 35 18.39 -5.37 9.36
C PHE A 35 17.33 -4.52 8.64
N ASP A 36 16.40 -3.94 9.39
CA ASP A 36 15.35 -3.06 8.86
C ASP A 36 15.95 -1.82 8.17
N VAL A 37 16.92 -1.16 8.80
CA VAL A 37 17.60 0.01 8.21
C VAL A 37 18.33 -0.38 6.92
N VAL A 38 19.05 -1.50 6.90
CA VAL A 38 19.73 -1.99 5.70
C VAL A 38 18.71 -2.28 4.59
N LEU A 39 17.58 -2.92 4.90
CA LEU A 39 16.51 -3.17 3.94
C LEU A 39 15.92 -1.88 3.38
N ILE A 40 15.61 -0.90 4.22
CA ILE A 40 15.10 0.41 3.80
C ILE A 40 16.08 1.08 2.84
N VAL A 41 17.36 1.09 3.17
CA VAL A 41 18.42 1.66 2.32
C VAL A 41 18.51 0.91 0.99
N CYS A 42 18.50 -0.42 1.01
CA CYS A 42 18.55 -1.25 -0.22
C CYS A 42 17.32 -1.01 -1.10
N ILE A 43 16.12 -0.92 -0.51
CA ILE A 43 14.88 -0.62 -1.25
C ILE A 43 14.99 0.77 -1.88
N THR A 44 15.40 1.78 -1.13
CA THR A 44 15.52 3.16 -1.61
C THR A 44 16.53 3.26 -2.76
N ILE A 45 17.70 2.66 -2.61
CA ILE A 45 18.73 2.64 -3.67
C ILE A 45 18.20 1.91 -4.92
N SER A 46 17.52 0.77 -4.75
CA SER A 46 16.95 0.01 -5.87
C SER A 46 15.88 0.81 -6.63
N ILE A 47 15.07 1.60 -5.94
CA ILE A 47 14.08 2.51 -6.56
C ILE A 47 14.80 3.62 -7.33
N LEU A 48 15.82 4.24 -6.74
CA LEU A 48 16.61 5.27 -7.40
C LEU A 48 17.28 4.73 -8.67
N ILE A 49 17.86 3.53 -8.63
CA ILE A 49 18.43 2.87 -9.80
C ILE A 49 17.39 2.71 -10.90
N THR A 50 16.18 2.27 -10.57
CA THR A 50 15.07 2.11 -11.55
C THR A 50 14.68 3.45 -12.18
N ILE A 51 14.68 4.54 -11.41
CA ILE A 51 14.41 5.90 -11.91
C ILE A 51 15.56 6.34 -12.83
N PHE A 52 16.81 6.19 -12.40
CA PHE A 52 17.98 6.58 -13.20
C PHE A 52 18.10 5.76 -14.49
N ASP A 53 17.75 4.47 -14.48
CA ASP A 53 17.76 3.62 -15.68
C ASP A 53 16.86 4.19 -16.79
N SER A 54 15.78 4.87 -16.42
CA SER A 54 14.87 5.52 -17.39
C SER A 54 15.45 6.77 -18.05
N LEU A 55 16.46 7.41 -17.42
CA LEU A 55 17.05 8.68 -17.88
C LEU A 55 18.37 8.46 -18.64
N VAL A 56 19.04 7.36 -18.36
CA VAL A 56 20.39 7.09 -18.89
C VAL A 56 20.30 6.50 -20.29
N THR A 57 21.00 7.14 -21.23
CA THR A 57 21.14 6.67 -22.63
C THR A 57 22.52 6.10 -22.93
N ILE A 58 23.48 6.19 -22.01
CA ILE A 58 24.87 5.77 -22.17
C ILE A 58 24.95 4.25 -21.98
N PRO A 59 25.38 3.46 -22.99
CA PRO A 59 25.29 1.99 -22.98
C PRO A 59 26.03 1.30 -21.82
N TRP A 60 27.25 1.75 -21.48
CA TRP A 60 28.04 1.13 -20.40
C TRP A 60 27.40 1.39 -19.02
N LEU A 61 26.81 2.57 -18.83
CA LEU A 61 26.14 2.92 -17.58
C LEU A 61 24.82 2.15 -17.42
N GLN A 62 24.05 2.00 -18.51
CA GLN A 62 22.88 1.12 -18.53
C GLN A 62 23.23 -0.31 -18.14
N MET A 63 24.34 -0.86 -18.69
CA MET A 63 24.81 -2.19 -18.33
C MET A 63 25.11 -2.30 -16.83
N ALA A 64 25.79 -1.31 -16.25
CA ALA A 64 26.11 -1.26 -14.84
C ALA A 64 24.85 -1.20 -13.96
N LEU A 65 23.84 -0.37 -14.32
CA LEU A 65 22.56 -0.28 -13.61
C LEU A 65 21.81 -1.60 -13.67
N VAL A 66 21.79 -2.28 -14.81
CA VAL A 66 21.16 -3.60 -14.96
C VAL A 66 21.82 -4.64 -14.07
N VAL A 67 23.16 -4.68 -14.01
CA VAL A 67 23.90 -5.61 -13.11
C VAL A 67 23.54 -5.34 -11.65
N LEU A 68 23.53 -4.07 -11.22
CA LEU A 68 23.11 -3.68 -9.87
C LEU A 68 21.67 -4.13 -9.56
N GLU A 69 20.78 -3.98 -10.51
CA GLU A 69 19.38 -4.43 -10.36
C GLU A 69 19.27 -5.94 -10.16
N TYR A 70 20.05 -6.74 -10.89
CA TYR A 70 20.09 -8.18 -10.68
C TYR A 70 20.61 -8.52 -9.27
N LEU A 71 21.63 -7.83 -8.77
CA LEU A 71 22.14 -8.03 -7.42
C LEU A 71 21.09 -7.72 -6.37
N PHE A 72 20.38 -6.58 -6.47
CA PHE A 72 19.28 -6.25 -5.57
C PHE A 72 18.13 -7.26 -5.65
N THR A 73 17.79 -7.74 -6.85
CA THR A 73 16.72 -8.74 -6.99
C THR A 73 17.11 -10.08 -6.34
N ILE A 74 18.36 -10.51 -6.48
CA ILE A 74 18.87 -11.70 -5.79
C ILE A 74 18.80 -11.49 -4.27
N PHE A 75 19.24 -10.34 -3.78
CA PHE A 75 19.15 -9.98 -2.36
C PHE A 75 17.71 -10.06 -1.83
N PHE A 76 16.75 -9.44 -2.53
CA PHE A 76 15.33 -9.51 -2.14
C PHE A 76 14.73 -10.90 -2.30
N THR A 77 15.24 -11.71 -3.21
CA THR A 77 14.82 -13.13 -3.32
C THR A 77 15.27 -13.93 -2.11
N VAL A 78 16.52 -13.77 -1.69
CA VAL A 78 17.04 -14.43 -0.49
C VAL A 78 16.27 -13.97 0.74
N GLU A 79 15.98 -12.68 0.87
CA GLU A 79 15.18 -12.10 1.96
C GLU A 79 13.77 -12.69 1.99
N TYR A 80 13.06 -12.74 0.85
CA TYR A 80 11.73 -13.34 0.76
C TYR A 80 11.71 -14.82 1.13
N LEU A 81 12.67 -15.60 0.61
CA LEU A 81 12.80 -17.02 0.94
C LEU A 81 13.09 -17.23 2.42
N THR A 82 13.93 -16.38 3.02
CA THR A 82 14.23 -16.46 4.45
C THR A 82 13.00 -16.13 5.30
N ARG A 83 12.22 -15.12 4.94
CA ARG A 83 10.92 -14.82 5.58
C ARG A 83 9.95 -15.99 5.49
N LEU A 84 9.85 -16.58 4.30
CA LEU A 84 8.98 -17.73 4.09
C LEU A 84 9.42 -18.95 4.91
N TYR A 85 10.73 -19.18 5.02
CA TYR A 85 11.30 -20.28 5.81
C TYR A 85 11.09 -20.09 7.32
N CYS A 86 11.27 -18.87 7.82
CA CYS A 86 11.16 -18.55 9.24
C CYS A 86 9.71 -18.41 9.72
N SER A 87 8.77 -18.09 8.82
CA SER A 87 7.36 -17.89 9.17
C SER A 87 6.74 -19.17 9.78
N PRO A 88 6.00 -19.07 10.89
CA PRO A 88 5.27 -20.20 11.47
C PRO A 88 4.16 -20.72 10.55
N ALA A 89 3.62 -19.87 9.66
CA ALA A 89 2.60 -20.22 8.69
C ALA A 89 2.97 -19.73 7.27
N PRO A 90 3.88 -20.41 6.54
CA PRO A 90 4.42 -19.95 5.26
C PRO A 90 3.35 -19.64 4.20
N LYS A 91 2.31 -20.49 4.13
CA LYS A 91 1.21 -20.30 3.16
C LYS A 91 0.34 -19.07 3.49
N ALA A 92 0.15 -18.77 4.77
CA ALA A 92 -0.58 -17.59 5.20
C ALA A 92 0.24 -16.32 4.91
N TYR A 93 1.55 -16.35 5.18
CA TYR A 93 2.46 -15.26 4.84
C TYR A 93 2.48 -14.98 3.33
N ALA A 94 2.65 -16.01 2.49
CA ALA A 94 2.69 -15.85 1.03
C ALA A 94 1.39 -15.24 0.45
N LYS A 95 0.24 -15.46 1.10
CA LYS A 95 -1.05 -14.88 0.73
C LYS A 95 -1.34 -13.53 1.41
N SER A 96 -0.53 -13.12 2.37
CA SER A 96 -0.68 -11.82 3.02
C SER A 96 -0.31 -10.69 2.05
N PHE A 97 -0.80 -9.48 2.34
CA PHE A 97 -0.44 -8.30 1.57
C PHE A 97 1.08 -8.14 1.40
N PHE A 98 1.82 -8.30 2.48
CA PHE A 98 3.28 -8.16 2.49
C PHE A 98 3.98 -9.28 1.71
N GLY A 99 3.54 -10.53 1.84
CA GLY A 99 4.07 -11.65 1.06
C GLY A 99 3.84 -11.50 -0.45
N ILE A 100 2.68 -10.94 -0.85
CA ILE A 100 2.38 -10.63 -2.24
C ILE A 100 3.27 -9.50 -2.75
N VAL A 101 3.48 -8.45 -1.97
CA VAL A 101 4.38 -7.33 -2.32
C VAL A 101 5.82 -7.82 -2.49
N ASP A 102 6.30 -8.67 -1.59
CA ASP A 102 7.63 -9.28 -1.70
C ASP A 102 7.78 -10.10 -2.98
N LEU A 103 6.78 -10.92 -3.30
CA LEU A 103 6.75 -11.71 -4.53
C LEU A 103 6.73 -10.82 -5.78
N LEU A 104 5.85 -9.82 -5.82
CA LEU A 104 5.75 -8.88 -6.95
C LEU A 104 7.05 -8.12 -7.19
N SER A 105 7.81 -7.81 -6.14
CA SER A 105 9.08 -7.08 -6.27
C SER A 105 10.21 -7.89 -6.93
N ILE A 106 10.15 -9.21 -6.90
CA ILE A 106 11.15 -10.10 -7.52
C ILE A 106 10.67 -10.72 -8.83
N LEU A 107 9.35 -10.86 -9.01
CA LEU A 107 8.71 -11.54 -10.14
C LEU A 107 9.17 -11.06 -11.53
N PRO A 108 9.34 -9.75 -11.81
CA PRO A 108 9.71 -9.25 -13.13
C PRO A 108 11.02 -9.82 -13.68
N MET A 109 12.00 -10.08 -12.81
CA MET A 109 13.27 -10.68 -13.22
C MET A 109 13.07 -12.11 -13.72
N TYR A 110 12.32 -12.91 -12.98
CA TYR A 110 12.08 -14.32 -13.31
C TYR A 110 11.19 -14.48 -14.55
N LEU A 111 10.17 -13.63 -14.70
CA LEU A 111 9.37 -13.61 -15.93
C LEU A 111 10.21 -13.26 -17.17
N GLY A 112 11.17 -12.33 -17.02
CA GLY A 112 12.12 -12.00 -18.08
C GLY A 112 12.96 -13.18 -18.55
N PHE A 113 13.28 -14.10 -17.65
CA PHE A 113 14.06 -15.29 -17.97
C PHE A 113 13.24 -16.35 -18.74
N PHE A 114 11.95 -16.49 -18.40
CA PHE A 114 11.05 -17.47 -19.05
C PHE A 114 10.55 -17.02 -20.42
N PHE A 115 10.42 -15.72 -20.66
CA PHE A 115 9.84 -15.15 -21.89
C PHE A 115 10.88 -14.46 -22.77
N SER A 116 12.09 -15.02 -22.91
CA SER A 116 13.20 -14.42 -23.67
C SER A 116 13.01 -14.29 -25.19
N ASN A 117 11.86 -14.69 -25.74
CA ASN A 117 11.56 -14.59 -27.17
C ASN A 117 11.35 -13.11 -27.60
N ALA A 118 11.89 -12.75 -28.77
CA ALA A 118 11.84 -11.39 -29.33
C ALA A 118 10.43 -10.78 -29.45
N ARG A 119 9.39 -11.63 -29.61
CA ARG A 119 7.98 -11.19 -29.65
C ARG A 119 7.48 -10.59 -28.33
N PHE A 120 8.09 -10.95 -27.20
CA PHE A 120 7.70 -10.48 -25.87
C PHE A 120 8.60 -9.35 -25.35
N ALA A 121 9.56 -8.87 -26.14
CA ALA A 121 10.51 -7.85 -25.72
C ALA A 121 9.83 -6.54 -25.23
N ILE A 122 8.73 -6.14 -25.87
CA ILE A 122 7.95 -4.96 -25.46
C ILE A 122 7.27 -5.21 -24.12
N VAL A 123 6.66 -6.39 -23.95
CA VAL A 123 5.98 -6.79 -22.71
C VAL A 123 6.99 -6.90 -21.56
N LEU A 124 8.18 -7.47 -21.83
CA LEU A 124 9.26 -7.55 -20.84
C LEU A 124 9.78 -6.18 -20.40
N ARG A 125 9.82 -5.21 -21.32
CA ARG A 125 10.17 -3.82 -20.98
C ARG A 125 9.12 -3.21 -20.04
N SER A 126 7.84 -3.48 -20.26
CA SER A 126 6.74 -3.02 -19.38
C SER A 126 6.81 -3.69 -18.00
N PHE A 127 7.18 -4.97 -17.91
CA PHE A 127 7.38 -5.64 -16.63
C PHE A 127 8.54 -5.04 -15.79
N ARG A 128 9.51 -4.36 -16.41
CA ARG A 128 10.52 -3.61 -15.64
C ARG A 128 9.89 -2.52 -14.77
N LEU A 129 8.80 -1.87 -15.24
CA LEU A 129 8.12 -0.84 -14.48
C LEU A 129 7.44 -1.39 -13.21
N ILE A 130 7.06 -2.68 -13.20
CA ILE A 130 6.47 -3.33 -12.03
C ILE A 130 7.45 -3.35 -10.84
N ARG A 131 8.74 -3.21 -11.09
CA ARG A 131 9.76 -3.13 -10.02
C ARG A 131 9.56 -1.95 -9.07
N VAL A 132 8.87 -0.88 -9.50
CA VAL A 132 8.52 0.25 -8.64
C VAL A 132 7.67 -0.18 -7.44
N PHE A 133 6.92 -1.29 -7.55
CA PHE A 133 6.15 -1.83 -6.43
C PHE A 133 7.01 -2.29 -5.24
N ARG A 134 8.35 -2.35 -5.40
CA ARG A 134 9.27 -2.53 -4.27
C ARG A 134 9.11 -1.45 -3.19
N ILE A 135 8.60 -0.26 -3.55
CA ILE A 135 8.30 0.81 -2.60
C ILE A 135 7.31 0.34 -1.52
N PHE A 136 6.38 -0.55 -1.87
CA PHE A 136 5.42 -1.08 -0.90
C PHE A 136 6.05 -1.96 0.18
N LYS A 137 7.29 -2.45 -0.01
CA LYS A 137 8.04 -3.11 1.05
C LYS A 137 8.31 -2.19 2.25
N LEU A 138 8.36 -0.87 2.02
CA LEU A 138 8.53 0.11 3.10
C LEU A 138 7.37 0.11 4.10
N PHE A 139 6.17 -0.32 3.70
CA PHE A 139 5.03 -0.45 4.62
C PHE A 139 5.28 -1.47 5.75
N ASN A 140 6.17 -2.46 5.53
CA ASN A 140 6.55 -3.42 6.57
C ASN A 140 7.24 -2.76 7.78
N PHE A 141 7.92 -1.63 7.54
CA PHE A 141 8.71 -0.92 8.56
C PHE A 141 7.94 0.18 9.26
N LEU A 142 6.72 0.47 8.80
CA LEU A 142 5.84 1.40 9.47
C LEU A 142 5.05 0.62 10.53
N ALA A 143 5.40 0.80 11.80
CA ALA A 143 4.68 0.16 12.93
C ALA A 143 3.17 0.41 12.85
N GLU A 144 2.78 1.59 12.36
CA GLU A 144 1.39 2.00 12.15
C GLU A 144 0.78 1.49 10.84
N GLY A 145 1.60 0.96 9.91
CA GLY A 145 1.13 0.49 8.60
C GLY A 145 0.13 -0.66 8.72
N ASN A 146 0.33 -1.56 9.67
CA ASN A 146 -0.61 -2.64 9.97
C ASN A 146 -1.95 -2.11 10.52
N MET A 147 -1.92 -1.08 11.36
CA MET A 147 -3.10 -0.42 11.89
C MET A 147 -3.88 0.26 10.76
N LEU A 148 -3.19 0.97 9.87
CA LEU A 148 -3.80 1.61 8.71
C LEU A 148 -4.46 0.56 7.79
N LEU A 149 -3.77 -0.52 7.46
CA LEU A 149 -4.31 -1.60 6.62
C LEU A 149 -5.55 -2.26 7.24
N ARG A 150 -5.53 -2.55 8.54
CA ARG A 150 -6.69 -3.09 9.25
C ARG A 150 -7.86 -2.11 9.25
N SER A 151 -7.60 -0.83 9.50
CA SER A 151 -8.63 0.23 9.46
C SER A 151 -9.26 0.36 8.09
N LEU A 152 -8.47 0.28 7.01
CA LEU A 152 -8.95 0.28 5.63
C LEU A 152 -9.78 -0.98 5.33
N GLN A 153 -9.33 -2.17 5.75
CA GLN A 153 -10.08 -3.42 5.57
C GLN A 153 -11.43 -3.39 6.29
N HIS A 154 -11.46 -2.90 7.54
CA HIS A 154 -12.71 -2.74 8.29
C HIS A 154 -13.66 -1.70 7.69
N SER A 155 -13.14 -0.74 6.95
CA SER A 155 -13.91 0.31 6.29
C SER A 155 -14.20 0.02 4.83
N ALA A 156 -13.66 -1.07 4.26
CA ALA A 156 -13.68 -1.35 2.83
C ALA A 156 -15.09 -1.29 2.23
N ASN A 157 -16.09 -1.86 2.88
CA ASN A 157 -17.48 -1.83 2.40
C ASN A 157 -18.04 -0.40 2.36
N LYS A 158 -17.73 0.43 3.36
CA LYS A 158 -18.18 1.83 3.39
C LYS A 158 -17.49 2.65 2.31
N ILE A 159 -16.19 2.43 2.13
CA ILE A 159 -15.40 3.07 1.09
C ILE A 159 -15.88 2.65 -0.29
N LEU A 160 -16.18 1.37 -0.51
CA LEU A 160 -16.70 0.85 -1.78
C LEU A 160 -18.06 1.47 -2.13
N VAL A 161 -19.01 1.50 -1.18
CA VAL A 161 -20.32 2.11 -1.40
C VAL A 161 -20.19 3.59 -1.73
N TYR A 162 -19.32 4.30 -1.00
CA TYR A 162 -19.02 5.69 -1.28
C TYR A 162 -18.38 5.89 -2.67
N PHE A 163 -17.41 5.05 -3.04
CA PHE A 163 -16.77 5.10 -4.36
C PHE A 163 -17.79 4.88 -5.49
N LEU A 164 -18.67 3.89 -5.36
CA LEU A 164 -19.74 3.65 -6.33
C LEU A 164 -20.68 4.86 -6.46
N PHE A 165 -21.04 5.48 -5.33
CA PHE A 165 -21.81 6.72 -5.34
C PHE A 165 -21.11 7.84 -6.13
N VAL A 166 -19.79 8.05 -5.89
CA VAL A 166 -19.01 9.06 -6.62
C VAL A 166 -18.94 8.74 -8.11
N VAL A 167 -18.75 7.46 -8.49
CA VAL A 167 -18.74 7.04 -9.90
C VAL A 167 -20.07 7.39 -10.59
N ILE A 168 -21.20 7.06 -9.96
CA ILE A 168 -22.52 7.39 -10.50
C ILE A 168 -22.67 8.91 -10.65
N LEU A 169 -22.25 9.66 -9.65
CA LEU A 169 -22.33 11.12 -9.66
C LEU A 169 -21.48 11.74 -10.80
N VAL A 170 -20.26 11.27 -10.97
CA VAL A 170 -19.33 11.72 -12.02
C VAL A 170 -19.90 11.42 -13.41
N ILE A 171 -20.44 10.21 -13.62
CA ILE A 171 -21.07 9.86 -14.91
C ILE A 171 -22.28 10.76 -15.17
N SER A 172 -23.10 10.99 -14.15
CA SER A 172 -24.32 11.84 -14.28
C SER A 172 -23.94 13.29 -14.59
N ILE A 173 -22.96 13.86 -13.90
CA ILE A 173 -22.47 15.23 -14.13
C ILE A 173 -21.82 15.36 -15.50
N GLY A 174 -20.94 14.41 -15.89
CA GLY A 174 -20.30 14.40 -17.20
C GLY A 174 -21.32 14.34 -18.33
N THR A 175 -22.33 13.48 -18.21
CA THR A 175 -23.43 13.37 -19.20
C THR A 175 -24.23 14.66 -19.26
N LEU A 176 -24.57 15.25 -18.12
CA LEU A 176 -25.31 16.51 -18.06
C LEU A 176 -24.50 17.65 -18.71
N MET A 177 -23.21 17.73 -18.44
CA MET A 177 -22.35 18.74 -19.04
C MET A 177 -22.24 18.55 -20.56
N PHE A 178 -22.12 17.32 -21.04
CA PHE A 178 -22.16 17.01 -22.48
C PHE A 178 -23.44 17.50 -23.11
N MET A 179 -24.61 17.28 -22.50
CA MET A 179 -25.90 17.76 -23.02
C MET A 179 -25.99 19.28 -23.11
N VAL A 180 -25.38 20.00 -22.16
CA VAL A 180 -25.41 21.46 -22.10
C VAL A 180 -24.45 22.10 -23.11
N GLU A 181 -23.29 21.50 -23.33
CA GLU A 181 -22.20 22.07 -24.16
C GLU A 181 -22.19 21.53 -25.58
N ASN A 182 -22.82 20.36 -25.82
CA ASN A 182 -22.83 19.74 -27.15
C ASN A 182 -23.48 20.61 -28.20
N GLY A 183 -22.82 20.73 -29.35
CA GLY A 183 -23.29 21.53 -30.50
C GLY A 183 -22.91 23.01 -30.42
N GLN A 184 -22.20 23.47 -29.41
CA GLN A 184 -21.68 24.83 -29.35
C GLN A 184 -20.40 24.97 -30.20
N PRO A 185 -20.18 26.09 -30.89
CA PRO A 185 -18.89 26.36 -31.53
C PRO A 185 -17.80 26.42 -30.46
N ASP A 186 -16.65 25.87 -30.76
CA ASP A 186 -15.46 25.82 -29.89
C ASP A 186 -15.59 24.97 -28.61
N THR A 187 -16.62 24.13 -28.50
CA THR A 187 -16.75 23.25 -27.37
C THR A 187 -15.71 22.11 -27.40
N GLN A 188 -15.14 21.82 -26.23
CA GLN A 188 -14.23 20.69 -26.02
C GLN A 188 -14.96 19.42 -25.47
N PHE A 189 -16.26 19.55 -25.19
CA PHE A 189 -17.13 18.45 -24.76
C PHE A 189 -17.66 17.67 -25.99
N THR A 190 -16.74 16.94 -26.64
CA THR A 190 -16.99 16.24 -27.90
C THR A 190 -17.82 14.98 -27.76
N ASP A 191 -17.71 14.33 -26.60
CA ASP A 191 -18.34 13.05 -26.28
C ASP A 191 -18.54 12.86 -24.77
N ILE A 192 -19.35 11.87 -24.38
CA ILE A 192 -19.63 11.58 -22.97
C ILE A 192 -18.37 11.15 -22.19
N PRO A 193 -17.49 10.26 -22.67
CA PRO A 193 -16.25 9.92 -21.99
C PRO A 193 -15.36 11.14 -21.69
N THR A 194 -15.18 12.03 -22.64
CA THR A 194 -14.43 13.29 -22.47
C THR A 194 -15.07 14.18 -21.42
N SER A 195 -16.38 14.25 -21.40
CA SER A 195 -17.14 15.01 -20.37
C SER A 195 -17.04 14.39 -18.99
N ILE A 196 -17.01 13.07 -18.89
CA ILE A 196 -16.77 12.32 -17.63
C ILE A 196 -15.34 12.60 -17.14
N TYR A 197 -14.34 12.59 -18.01
CA TYR A 197 -12.98 12.97 -17.67
C TYR A 197 -12.92 14.36 -17.05
N TRP A 198 -13.57 15.37 -17.69
CA TRP A 198 -13.69 16.70 -17.13
C TRP A 198 -14.33 16.71 -15.74
N ALA A 199 -15.42 15.95 -15.55
CA ALA A 199 -16.09 15.86 -14.26
C ALA A 199 -15.17 15.26 -13.17
N ILE A 200 -14.39 14.21 -13.50
CA ILE A 200 -13.39 13.64 -12.60
C ILE A 200 -12.35 14.69 -12.22
N VAL A 201 -11.73 15.34 -13.21
CA VAL A 201 -10.67 16.35 -13.02
C VAL A 201 -11.16 17.52 -12.16
N THR A 202 -12.40 17.95 -12.37
CA THR A 202 -13.02 19.07 -11.65
C THR A 202 -13.39 18.67 -10.22
N MET A 203 -14.05 17.52 -10.01
CA MET A 203 -14.50 17.06 -8.70
C MET A 203 -13.34 16.63 -7.80
N THR A 204 -12.24 16.14 -8.38
CA THR A 204 -11.02 15.83 -7.62
C THR A 204 -10.16 17.05 -7.32
N THR A 205 -10.62 18.26 -7.72
CA THR A 205 -9.92 19.53 -7.53
C THR A 205 -8.57 19.65 -8.26
N VAL A 206 -8.30 18.80 -9.28
CA VAL A 206 -7.08 18.85 -10.10
C VAL A 206 -7.12 20.05 -11.05
N GLY A 207 -8.20 20.19 -11.84
CA GLY A 207 -8.47 21.36 -12.66
C GLY A 207 -7.39 21.65 -13.72
N TYR A 208 -7.05 20.70 -14.60
CA TYR A 208 -6.05 20.94 -15.66
C TYR A 208 -6.37 22.12 -16.57
N GLY A 209 -7.66 22.45 -16.76
CA GLY A 209 -8.08 23.55 -17.62
C GLY A 209 -8.01 23.25 -19.13
N ASP A 210 -7.76 22.00 -19.46
CA ASP A 210 -7.73 21.49 -20.84
C ASP A 210 -9.12 21.38 -21.46
N ILE A 211 -10.15 21.21 -20.64
CA ILE A 211 -11.56 21.20 -21.01
C ILE A 211 -12.30 22.18 -20.11
N THR A 212 -12.97 23.17 -20.74
CA THR A 212 -13.71 24.20 -20.02
C THR A 212 -15.04 24.51 -20.71
N PRO A 213 -16.14 24.76 -19.97
CA PRO A 213 -17.42 25.08 -20.56
C PRO A 213 -17.41 26.47 -21.21
N VAL A 214 -18.00 26.55 -22.39
CA VAL A 214 -18.12 27.80 -23.15
C VAL A 214 -19.45 28.51 -22.90
N THR A 215 -20.51 27.78 -22.57
CA THR A 215 -21.84 28.33 -22.32
C THR A 215 -21.96 28.95 -20.92
N ALA A 216 -22.84 29.93 -20.76
CA ALA A 216 -23.15 30.51 -19.45
C ALA A 216 -23.77 29.45 -18.49
N MET A 217 -24.59 28.55 -19.01
CA MET A 217 -25.19 27.46 -18.23
C MET A 217 -24.17 26.42 -17.80
N GLY A 218 -23.25 26.03 -18.68
CA GLY A 218 -22.14 25.13 -18.37
C GLY A 218 -21.22 25.72 -17.32
N ARG A 219 -20.89 27.00 -17.35
CA ARG A 219 -20.09 27.70 -16.33
C ARG A 219 -20.80 27.74 -14.99
N PHE A 220 -22.12 27.97 -14.96
CA PHE A 220 -22.90 27.92 -13.73
C PHE A 220 -22.91 26.52 -13.14
N LEU A 221 -23.14 25.51 -13.98
CA LEU A 221 -23.10 24.10 -13.54
C LEU A 221 -21.72 23.71 -13.01
N SER A 222 -20.63 24.17 -13.68
CA SER A 222 -19.26 23.95 -13.21
C SER A 222 -19.01 24.51 -11.82
N ALA A 223 -19.52 25.70 -11.51
CA ALA A 223 -19.39 26.29 -10.18
C ALA A 223 -20.02 25.39 -9.09
N ILE A 224 -21.20 24.83 -9.36
CA ILE A 224 -21.86 23.88 -8.45
C ILE A 224 -21.02 22.62 -8.30
N VAL A 225 -20.52 22.07 -9.40
CA VAL A 225 -19.69 20.84 -9.39
C VAL A 225 -18.39 21.05 -8.60
N MET A 226 -17.75 22.20 -8.72
CA MET A 226 -16.54 22.55 -7.95
C MET A 226 -16.82 22.58 -6.43
N LEU A 227 -17.95 23.17 -6.02
CA LEU A 227 -18.37 23.19 -4.60
C LEU A 227 -18.70 21.79 -4.09
N LEU A 228 -19.37 20.97 -4.89
CA LEU A 228 -19.66 19.57 -4.54
C LEU A 228 -18.35 18.75 -4.42
N GLY A 229 -17.40 18.96 -5.32
CA GLY A 229 -16.11 18.26 -5.29
C GLY A 229 -15.37 18.46 -3.98
N TYR A 230 -15.36 19.68 -3.44
CA TYR A 230 -14.74 19.96 -2.14
C TYR A 230 -15.39 19.17 -1.00
N THR A 231 -16.72 19.10 -0.95
CA THR A 231 -17.45 18.37 0.12
C THR A 231 -17.27 16.84 -0.01
N ILE A 232 -17.20 16.33 -1.23
CA ILE A 232 -17.01 14.91 -1.50
C ILE A 232 -15.67 14.39 -0.95
N LEU A 233 -14.59 15.13 -1.04
CA LEU A 233 -13.28 14.71 -0.54
C LEU A 233 -13.24 14.55 0.99
N ALA A 234 -14.11 15.22 1.72
CA ALA A 234 -14.15 15.16 3.18
C ALA A 234 -14.68 13.80 3.72
N VAL A 235 -15.57 13.14 2.98
CA VAL A 235 -16.24 11.91 3.45
C VAL A 235 -15.29 10.71 3.62
N PRO A 236 -14.44 10.33 2.63
CA PRO A 236 -13.50 9.23 2.80
C PRO A 236 -12.50 9.49 3.94
N THR A 237 -12.02 10.73 4.04
CA THR A 237 -11.11 11.13 5.10
C THR A 237 -11.76 10.94 6.48
N GLY A 238 -13.02 11.35 6.64
CA GLY A 238 -13.79 11.15 7.86
C GLY A 238 -14.01 9.67 8.19
N ILE A 239 -14.33 8.83 7.21
CA ILE A 239 -14.52 7.38 7.39
C ILE A 239 -13.23 6.72 7.87
N VAL A 240 -12.09 7.03 7.23
CA VAL A 240 -10.79 6.44 7.59
C VAL A 240 -10.36 6.93 8.97
N SER A 241 -10.45 8.23 9.25
CA SER A 241 -10.10 8.80 10.55
C SER A 241 -10.93 8.20 11.70
N ALA A 242 -12.25 8.07 11.53
CA ALA A 242 -13.10 7.44 12.53
C ALA A 242 -12.75 5.96 12.76
N SER A 243 -12.34 5.25 11.70
CA SER A 243 -11.93 3.84 11.80
C SER A 243 -10.58 3.69 12.49
N MET A 244 -9.64 4.59 12.25
CA MET A 244 -8.33 4.61 12.94
C MET A 244 -8.50 4.88 14.43
N ILE A 245 -9.32 5.85 14.81
CA ILE A 245 -9.63 6.14 16.22
C ILE A 245 -10.27 4.91 16.90
N LYS A 246 -11.18 4.23 16.20
CA LYS A 246 -11.81 3.01 16.73
C LYS A 246 -10.83 1.88 16.91
N GLU A 247 -9.90 1.69 15.98
CA GLU A 247 -8.87 0.65 16.05
C GLU A 247 -7.84 0.95 17.15
N SER A 248 -7.41 2.20 17.28
CA SER A 248 -6.53 2.64 18.38
C SER A 248 -7.14 2.36 19.75
N ARG A 249 -8.44 2.58 19.92
CA ARG A 249 -9.15 2.26 21.18
C ARG A 249 -9.35 0.76 21.44
N ARG A 250 -9.20 -0.09 20.43
CA ARG A 250 -9.30 -1.56 20.59
C ARG A 250 -8.04 -2.18 21.21
N HIS A 251 -6.93 -1.49 21.17
CA HIS A 251 -5.67 -1.98 21.76
C HIS A 251 -5.64 -1.91 23.30
N ASP A 252 -6.60 -1.26 23.94
CA ASP A 252 -6.71 -1.32 25.40
C ASP A 252 -7.45 -2.61 25.84
N HIS A 253 -6.66 -3.66 25.99
CA HIS A 253 -7.14 -5.00 26.42
C HIS A 253 -7.25 -5.15 27.93
N ARG A 254 -7.00 -4.10 28.72
CA ARG A 254 -7.09 -4.17 30.18
C ARG A 254 -8.52 -4.47 30.61
N SER A 255 -8.72 -5.65 31.20
CA SER A 255 -9.95 -6.01 31.86
C SER A 255 -9.93 -5.55 33.32
N CYS A 256 -11.01 -4.95 33.78
CA CYS A 256 -11.13 -4.59 35.19
C CYS A 256 -11.08 -5.83 36.07
N PRO A 257 -10.22 -5.89 37.10
CA PRO A 257 -10.12 -7.07 37.99
C PRO A 257 -11.42 -7.31 38.77
N ASN A 258 -12.24 -6.29 38.99
CA ASN A 258 -13.47 -6.39 39.75
C ASN A 258 -14.71 -6.70 38.88
N CYS A 259 -14.94 -5.97 37.76
CA CYS A 259 -16.16 -6.13 36.94
C CYS A 259 -15.91 -6.80 35.57
N GLN A 260 -14.67 -7.16 35.26
CA GLN A 260 -14.20 -7.85 34.03
C GLN A 260 -14.55 -7.11 32.71
N ARG A 261 -14.98 -5.87 32.76
CA ARG A 261 -15.26 -5.06 31.56
C ARG A 261 -13.96 -4.50 30.99
N MET A 262 -13.86 -4.52 29.65
CA MET A 262 -12.75 -4.00 28.87
C MET A 262 -13.07 -2.61 28.30
N GLY A 263 -12.07 -1.99 27.64
CA GLY A 263 -12.26 -0.72 26.90
C GLY A 263 -12.03 0.49 27.76
N HIS A 264 -11.09 0.42 28.70
CA HIS A 264 -10.59 1.56 29.46
C HIS A 264 -9.64 2.39 28.60
N GLU A 265 -9.40 3.65 28.99
CA GLU A 265 -8.36 4.46 28.33
C GLU A 265 -6.97 3.96 28.76
N GLU A 266 -5.99 4.04 27.86
CA GLU A 266 -4.63 3.50 28.05
C GLU A 266 -3.96 4.04 29.34
N ASN A 267 -4.30 5.25 29.74
CA ASN A 267 -3.82 5.91 30.94
C ASN A 267 -4.83 5.90 32.11
N ALA A 268 -5.93 5.13 32.00
CA ALA A 268 -6.92 5.08 33.06
C ALA A 268 -6.40 4.33 34.29
N ARG A 269 -6.40 4.98 35.44
CA ARG A 269 -6.08 4.39 36.74
C ARG A 269 -7.27 3.70 37.41
N TYR A 270 -8.48 4.11 37.03
CA TYR A 270 -9.71 3.57 37.63
C TYR A 270 -10.68 3.10 36.54
N CYS A 271 -11.38 2.03 36.85
CA CYS A 271 -12.43 1.49 35.96
C CYS A 271 -13.58 2.49 35.82
N LYS A 272 -13.89 2.90 34.59
CA LYS A 272 -15.00 3.83 34.29
C LYS A 272 -16.40 3.27 34.60
N HIS A 273 -16.52 1.95 34.88
CA HIS A 273 -17.80 1.28 35.15
C HIS A 273 -18.06 1.04 36.62
N CYS A 274 -17.01 0.62 37.39
CA CYS A 274 -17.20 0.26 38.80
C CYS A 274 -16.27 1.02 39.75
N GLY A 275 -15.37 1.87 39.25
CA GLY A 275 -14.46 2.68 40.06
C GLY A 275 -13.28 1.89 40.67
N ALA A 276 -13.14 0.59 40.41
CA ALA A 276 -11.99 -0.17 40.92
C ALA A 276 -10.69 0.28 40.25
N GLU A 277 -9.58 0.23 40.99
CA GLU A 277 -8.24 0.53 40.46
C GLU A 277 -7.82 -0.51 39.42
N LEU A 278 -7.25 -0.02 38.32
CA LEU A 278 -6.72 -0.84 37.23
C LEU A 278 -5.23 -1.00 37.45
N GLU A 279 -4.74 -2.25 37.40
CA GLU A 279 -3.31 -2.54 37.52
C GLU A 279 -2.53 -1.89 36.37
N GLU A 280 -1.42 -1.22 36.69
CA GLU A 280 -0.44 -0.76 35.69
C GLU A 280 0.31 -1.98 35.16
N GLU A 281 0.27 -2.25 33.85
CA GLU A 281 1.19 -3.21 33.24
C GLU A 281 2.62 -2.65 33.34
N VAL A 282 3.48 -3.40 34.06
CA VAL A 282 4.92 -3.14 34.22
C VAL A 282 5.68 -3.54 32.96
#